data_e479873d4ed6fa57ad42a70c997c5a18
#
_entry.id   e479873d4ed6fa57ad42a70c997c5a18
#
_cell.length_a   1.000
_cell.length_b   1.000
_cell.length_c   1.000
_cell.angle_alpha   90.00
_cell.angle_beta   90.00
_cell.angle_gamma   90.00
#
_symmetry.space_group_name_H-M   'P 1'
#
loop_
_entity.id
_entity.type
_entity.pdbx_description
1 polymer ?
#
loop_
_entity_poly.entity_id
_entity_poly.type
_entity_poly.pdbx_seq_one_letter_code
_entity_poly.pdbx_strand_id
1 'polypeptide(L)'
;MKKVLLVLLVLILGIGGYYWYQFGKAGKGGDDSKQQPLVLRKHSDIFNQSVATVMGSYFTMKEAFVDADTAKAKEACRRFIQLLDTIPMLELKGDTLNIYDAALSFQSSIRANAQSLLIQTDITEMRKDFGMVSENLNPFLRTINYEGEKIYWQFCP
;
A
#
# COMPACT_ATOMS: atom_id res chain seq x y z
N MET A 1 55.27 24.40 -31.67
CA MET A 1 53.82 24.33 -31.80
C MET A 1 53.30 22.92 -32.12
N LYS A 2 53.84 22.19 -33.13
CA LYS A 2 53.37 20.83 -33.50
C LYS A 2 53.52 19.76 -32.38
N LYS A 3 54.59 19.83 -31.57
CA LYS A 3 54.78 18.87 -30.46
C LYS A 3 53.79 19.05 -29.30
N VAL A 4 53.40 20.32 -29.01
CA VAL A 4 52.42 20.62 -27.97
C VAL A 4 51.04 20.14 -28.39
N LEU A 5 50.69 20.32 -29.66
CA LEU A 5 49.40 19.86 -30.20
C LEU A 5 49.28 18.33 -30.15
N LEU A 6 50.37 17.62 -30.39
CA LEU A 6 50.41 16.14 -30.35
C LEU A 6 50.24 15.60 -28.91
N VAL A 7 50.87 16.27 -27.91
CA VAL A 7 50.67 15.93 -26.49
C VAL A 7 49.24 16.18 -26.03
N LEU A 8 48.62 17.26 -26.49
CA LEU A 8 47.22 17.60 -26.14
C LEU A 8 46.23 16.60 -26.76
N LEU A 9 46.50 16.13 -27.97
CA LEU A 9 45.67 15.12 -28.65
C LEU A 9 45.73 13.75 -27.95
N VAL A 10 46.91 13.35 -27.46
CA VAL A 10 47.10 12.10 -26.70
C VAL A 10 46.38 12.17 -25.35
N LEU A 11 46.41 13.33 -24.68
CA LEU A 11 45.69 13.56 -23.42
C LEU A 11 44.15 13.46 -23.62
N ILE A 12 43.60 14.05 -24.68
CA ILE A 12 42.16 14.00 -24.98
C ILE A 12 41.73 12.57 -25.28
N LEU A 13 42.53 11.83 -26.06
CA LEU A 13 42.23 10.41 -26.36
C LEU A 13 42.34 9.53 -25.12
N GLY A 14 43.31 9.78 -24.22
CA GLY A 14 43.45 9.07 -22.96
C GLY A 14 42.25 9.29 -22.01
N ILE A 15 41.84 10.55 -21.88
CA ILE A 15 40.69 10.92 -21.04
C ILE A 15 39.39 10.36 -21.65
N GLY A 16 39.19 10.50 -22.97
CA GLY A 16 38.01 9.98 -23.66
C GLY A 16 37.91 8.46 -23.56
N GLY A 17 39.04 7.74 -23.74
CA GLY A 17 39.12 6.29 -23.59
C GLY A 17 38.82 5.83 -22.16
N TYR A 18 39.36 6.56 -21.14
CA TYR A 18 39.08 6.28 -19.75
C TYR A 18 37.58 6.45 -19.39
N TYR A 19 36.96 7.55 -19.83
CA TYR A 19 35.53 7.76 -19.62
C TYR A 19 34.69 6.70 -20.36
N TRP A 20 35.02 6.34 -21.58
CA TRP A 20 34.29 5.30 -22.32
C TRP A 20 34.42 3.93 -21.64
N TYR A 21 35.59 3.60 -21.10
CA TYR A 21 35.81 2.36 -20.34
C TYR A 21 35.00 2.35 -19.03
N GLN A 22 34.96 3.46 -18.30
CA GLN A 22 34.17 3.61 -17.07
C GLN A 22 32.66 3.54 -17.36
N PHE A 23 32.19 4.28 -18.34
CA PHE A 23 30.78 4.26 -18.71
C PHE A 23 30.34 3.01 -19.45
N GLY A 24 31.20 2.38 -20.23
CA GLY A 24 30.92 1.09 -20.87
C GLY A 24 30.77 -0.07 -19.89
N LYS A 25 31.41 0.01 -18.72
CA LYS A 25 31.17 -0.94 -17.61
C LYS A 25 29.93 -0.61 -16.79
N ALA A 26 29.57 0.65 -16.66
CA ALA A 26 28.36 1.07 -15.97
C ALA A 26 27.07 0.70 -16.73
N GLY A 27 27.15 0.50 -18.04
CA GLY A 27 26.00 0.12 -18.86
C GLY A 27 25.68 -1.38 -18.92
N LYS A 28 26.46 -2.25 -18.24
CA LYS A 28 26.19 -3.71 -18.16
C LYS A 28 25.76 -4.18 -16.77
N GLY A 29 25.50 -3.27 -15.86
CA GLY A 29 24.89 -3.53 -14.55
C GLY A 29 23.41 -3.17 -14.57
N GLY A 30 22.69 -3.42 -15.65
CA GLY A 30 21.26 -3.62 -15.57
C GLY A 30 21.07 -4.89 -14.75
N ASP A 31 20.73 -4.71 -13.48
CA ASP A 31 20.19 -5.77 -12.64
C ASP A 31 18.89 -6.23 -13.33
N ASP A 32 19.05 -7.16 -14.29
CA ASP A 32 17.99 -8.06 -14.70
C ASP A 32 17.71 -9.01 -13.51
N SER A 33 17.41 -8.42 -12.34
CA SER A 33 16.55 -9.06 -11.39
C SER A 33 15.22 -9.21 -12.14
N LYS A 34 15.12 -10.30 -12.89
CA LYS A 34 13.85 -10.78 -13.45
C LYS A 34 12.88 -10.64 -12.31
N GLN A 35 11.97 -9.65 -12.40
CA GLN A 35 10.90 -9.51 -11.43
C GLN A 35 10.26 -10.89 -11.37
N GLN A 36 10.57 -11.61 -10.28
CA GLN A 36 9.93 -12.89 -10.06
C GLN A 36 8.44 -12.61 -10.10
N PRO A 37 7.67 -13.37 -10.88
CA PRO A 37 6.22 -13.18 -10.88
C PRO A 37 5.77 -13.21 -9.43
N LEU A 38 4.96 -12.22 -9.01
CA LEU A 38 4.32 -12.19 -7.71
C LEU A 38 3.57 -13.52 -7.52
N VAL A 39 4.21 -14.46 -6.86
CA VAL A 39 3.53 -15.67 -6.41
C VAL A 39 2.79 -15.27 -5.14
N LEU A 40 1.60 -14.70 -5.32
CA LEU A 40 0.66 -14.49 -4.24
C LEU A 40 0.23 -15.89 -3.78
N ARG A 41 0.51 -16.21 -2.53
CA ARG A 41 0.03 -17.43 -1.93
C ARG A 41 -1.48 -17.32 -1.73
N LYS A 42 -2.17 -18.42 -1.94
CA LYS A 42 -3.57 -18.51 -1.57
C LYS A 42 -3.66 -18.43 -0.03
N HIS A 43 -4.47 -17.51 0.47
CA HIS A 43 -4.67 -17.34 1.90
C HIS A 43 -5.50 -18.47 2.50
N SER A 44 -5.37 -18.67 3.80
CA SER A 44 -6.22 -19.61 4.53
C SER A 44 -7.68 -19.13 4.54
N ASP A 45 -8.61 -20.07 4.70
CA ASP A 45 -10.03 -19.72 4.85
C ASP A 45 -10.27 -18.84 6.09
N ILE A 46 -9.48 -19.03 7.15
CA ILE A 46 -9.54 -18.19 8.36
C ILE A 46 -9.15 -16.73 8.05
N PHE A 47 -8.09 -16.54 7.28
CA PHE A 47 -7.68 -15.21 6.84
C PHE A 47 -8.77 -14.55 6.01
N ASN A 48 -9.26 -15.22 4.97
CA ASN A 48 -10.29 -14.70 4.08
C ASN A 48 -11.60 -14.40 4.83
N GLN A 49 -12.01 -15.24 5.76
CA GLN A 49 -13.19 -15.01 6.59
C GLN A 49 -13.02 -13.85 7.55
N SER A 50 -11.86 -13.67 8.15
CA SER A 50 -11.60 -12.51 9.02
C SER A 50 -11.67 -11.20 8.26
N VAL A 51 -11.09 -11.13 7.06
CA VAL A 51 -11.20 -9.96 6.18
C VAL A 51 -12.64 -9.70 5.74
N ALA A 52 -13.39 -10.75 5.35
CA ALA A 52 -14.80 -10.63 5.00
C ALA A 52 -15.65 -10.08 6.17
N THR A 53 -15.35 -10.51 7.40
CA THR A 53 -16.02 -10.02 8.61
C THR A 53 -15.72 -8.53 8.86
N VAL A 54 -14.47 -8.09 8.65
CA VAL A 54 -14.09 -6.68 8.70
C VAL A 54 -14.86 -5.88 7.66
N MET A 55 -14.97 -6.40 6.42
CA MET A 55 -15.73 -5.74 5.36
C MET A 55 -17.21 -5.61 5.68
N GLY A 56 -17.82 -6.63 6.27
CA GLY A 56 -19.21 -6.57 6.76
C GLY A 56 -19.43 -5.44 7.77
N SER A 57 -18.48 -5.28 8.71
CA SER A 57 -18.51 -4.19 9.70
C SER A 57 -18.30 -2.80 9.06
N TYR A 58 -17.43 -2.70 8.05
CA TYR A 58 -17.25 -1.48 7.27
C TYR A 58 -18.55 -1.07 6.56
N PHE A 59 -19.27 -2.00 5.94
CA PHE A 59 -20.54 -1.72 5.29
C PHE A 59 -21.62 -1.30 6.29
N THR A 60 -21.68 -1.91 7.47
CA THR A 60 -22.57 -1.48 8.54
C THR A 60 -22.28 -0.03 8.97
N MET A 61 -21.01 0.36 9.09
CA MET A 61 -20.62 1.74 9.38
C MET A 61 -21.03 2.69 8.24
N LYS A 62 -20.85 2.28 6.98
CA LYS A 62 -21.30 3.04 5.81
C LYS A 62 -22.80 3.30 5.84
N GLU A 63 -23.62 2.29 6.13
CA GLU A 63 -25.07 2.42 6.23
C GLU A 63 -25.47 3.42 7.32
N ALA A 64 -24.83 3.37 8.49
CA ALA A 64 -25.08 4.34 9.56
C ALA A 64 -24.81 5.79 9.12
N PHE A 65 -23.83 6.03 8.25
CA PHE A 65 -23.59 7.36 7.67
C PHE A 65 -24.62 7.76 6.61
N VAL A 66 -25.18 6.81 5.89
CA VAL A 66 -26.30 7.08 4.97
C VAL A 66 -27.53 7.52 5.77
N ASP A 67 -27.82 6.84 6.88
CA ASP A 67 -28.92 7.16 7.79
C ASP A 67 -28.66 8.41 8.67
N ALA A 68 -27.46 9.01 8.56
CA ALA A 68 -26.99 10.10 9.41
C ALA A 68 -27.05 9.81 10.94
N ASP A 69 -26.97 8.54 11.32
CA ASP A 69 -26.98 8.05 12.70
C ASP A 69 -25.54 8.00 13.25
N THR A 70 -25.15 9.06 13.94
CA THR A 70 -23.79 9.19 14.53
C THR A 70 -23.52 8.18 15.64
N ALA A 71 -24.55 7.80 16.42
CA ALA A 71 -24.38 6.84 17.50
C ALA A 71 -24.12 5.44 16.95
N LYS A 72 -24.94 5.01 15.97
CA LYS A 72 -24.77 3.75 15.26
C LYS A 72 -23.44 3.71 14.46
N ALA A 73 -23.04 4.84 13.84
CA ALA A 73 -21.77 4.94 13.15
C ALA A 73 -20.57 4.72 14.11
N LYS A 74 -20.60 5.33 15.30
CA LYS A 74 -19.55 5.11 16.31
C LYS A 74 -19.53 3.69 16.85
N GLU A 75 -20.68 3.08 17.07
CA GLU A 75 -20.75 1.68 17.51
C GLU A 75 -20.17 0.73 16.43
N ALA A 76 -20.60 0.90 15.19
CA ALA A 76 -20.07 0.14 14.06
C ALA A 76 -18.55 0.35 13.89
N CYS A 77 -18.06 1.58 14.11
CA CYS A 77 -16.64 1.91 14.05
C CYS A 77 -15.83 1.18 15.15
N ARG A 78 -16.32 1.14 16.39
CA ARG A 78 -15.66 0.35 17.46
C ARG A 78 -15.57 -1.13 17.08
N ARG A 79 -16.65 -1.68 16.54
CA ARG A 79 -16.69 -3.06 16.08
C ARG A 79 -15.71 -3.30 14.94
N PHE A 80 -15.65 -2.37 13.97
CA PHE A 80 -14.70 -2.42 12.86
C PHE A 80 -13.25 -2.46 13.35
N ILE A 81 -12.87 -1.58 14.28
CA ILE A 81 -11.51 -1.58 14.86
C ILE A 81 -11.18 -2.92 15.53
N GLN A 82 -12.09 -3.45 16.34
CA GLN A 82 -11.90 -4.73 17.01
C GLN A 82 -11.67 -5.87 16.02
N LEU A 83 -12.47 -5.91 14.95
CA LEU A 83 -12.36 -6.94 13.91
C LEU A 83 -11.08 -6.78 13.07
N LEU A 84 -10.71 -5.55 12.75
CA LEU A 84 -9.47 -5.25 12.02
C LEU A 84 -8.23 -5.86 12.72
N ASP A 85 -8.25 -5.91 14.06
CA ASP A 85 -7.18 -6.47 14.87
C ASP A 85 -7.16 -7.99 14.90
N THR A 86 -8.24 -8.64 14.48
CA THR A 86 -8.32 -10.11 14.44
C THR A 86 -7.76 -10.71 13.17
N ILE A 87 -7.44 -9.92 12.15
CA ILE A 87 -6.85 -10.42 10.91
C ILE A 87 -5.50 -11.05 11.21
N PRO A 88 -5.26 -12.33 10.84
CA PRO A 88 -4.02 -13.03 11.13
C PRO A 88 -2.88 -12.59 10.20
N MET A 89 -2.43 -11.33 10.36
CA MET A 89 -1.44 -10.67 9.49
C MET A 89 -0.12 -11.43 9.37
N LEU A 90 0.23 -12.27 10.35
CA LEU A 90 1.46 -13.08 10.30
C LEU A 90 1.49 -14.07 9.13
N GLU A 91 0.33 -14.41 8.57
CA GLU A 91 0.22 -15.27 7.40
C GLU A 91 0.92 -14.64 6.18
N LEU A 92 0.87 -13.30 6.08
CA LEU A 92 1.49 -12.53 4.99
C LEU A 92 3.03 -12.56 4.99
N LYS A 93 3.67 -12.98 6.10
CA LYS A 93 5.14 -13.11 6.15
C LYS A 93 5.70 -14.17 5.20
N GLY A 94 4.86 -15.09 4.76
CA GLY A 94 5.22 -16.09 3.76
C GLY A 94 5.26 -15.58 2.33
N ASP A 95 4.75 -14.37 2.09
CA ASP A 95 4.69 -13.75 0.78
C ASP A 95 5.98 -12.99 0.44
N THR A 96 6.24 -12.84 -0.87
CA THR A 96 7.37 -12.07 -1.37
C THR A 96 7.07 -10.57 -1.32
N LEU A 97 8.12 -9.71 -1.42
CA LEU A 97 8.00 -8.27 -1.63
C LEU A 97 7.49 -7.41 -0.45
N ASN A 98 7.80 -7.78 0.79
CA ASN A 98 7.44 -6.97 1.97
C ASN A 98 5.92 -6.67 2.08
N ILE A 99 5.07 -7.56 1.55
CA ILE A 99 3.60 -7.43 1.61
C ILE A 99 3.15 -7.29 3.06
N TYR A 100 3.75 -8.05 3.97
CA TYR A 100 3.46 -7.97 5.40
C TYR A 100 3.63 -6.57 5.97
N ASP A 101 4.77 -5.92 5.73
CA ASP A 101 5.06 -4.59 6.26
C ASP A 101 4.16 -3.52 5.63
N ALA A 102 3.90 -3.62 4.33
CA ALA A 102 2.97 -2.73 3.63
C ALA A 102 1.54 -2.88 4.17
N ALA A 103 1.06 -4.11 4.36
CA ALA A 103 -0.26 -4.39 4.91
C ALA A 103 -0.40 -3.87 6.36
N LEU A 104 0.63 -4.04 7.21
CA LEU A 104 0.64 -3.47 8.57
C LEU A 104 0.57 -1.94 8.55
N SER A 105 1.26 -1.28 7.62
CA SER A 105 1.22 0.16 7.48
C SER A 105 -0.20 0.65 7.14
N PHE A 106 -0.87 0.00 6.18
CA PHE A 106 -2.26 0.32 5.86
C PHE A 106 -3.20 0.03 7.02
N GLN A 107 -3.07 -1.13 7.69
CA GLN A 107 -3.89 -1.48 8.86
C GLN A 107 -3.76 -0.42 9.95
N SER A 108 -2.53 0.05 10.23
CA SER A 108 -2.27 1.11 11.20
C SER A 108 -2.94 2.43 10.81
N SER A 109 -2.87 2.82 9.53
CA SER A 109 -3.50 4.04 9.01
C SER A 109 -5.02 3.95 9.08
N ILE A 110 -5.61 2.81 8.70
CA ILE A 110 -7.05 2.55 8.81
C ILE A 110 -7.50 2.68 10.27
N ARG A 111 -6.77 2.07 11.20
CA ARG A 111 -7.05 2.14 12.63
C ARG A 111 -7.00 3.58 13.14
N ALA A 112 -5.95 4.34 12.80
CA ALA A 112 -5.79 5.73 13.25
C ALA A 112 -6.96 6.60 12.78
N ASN A 113 -7.37 6.49 11.52
CA ASN A 113 -8.51 7.23 10.98
C ASN A 113 -9.84 6.80 11.62
N ALA A 114 -10.04 5.50 11.88
CA ALA A 114 -11.21 5.01 12.58
C ALA A 114 -11.25 5.49 14.05
N GLN A 115 -10.10 5.58 14.73
CA GLN A 115 -10.01 6.16 16.06
C GLN A 115 -10.31 7.66 16.07
N SER A 116 -9.84 8.40 15.04
CA SER A 116 -10.19 9.82 14.85
C SER A 116 -11.70 10.00 14.73
N LEU A 117 -12.36 9.16 13.93
CA LEU A 117 -13.82 9.18 13.78
C LEU A 117 -14.56 9.06 15.13
N LEU A 118 -14.08 8.25 16.06
CA LEU A 118 -14.73 8.05 17.35
C LEU A 118 -14.76 9.29 18.24
N ILE A 119 -13.77 10.17 18.12
CA ILE A 119 -13.66 11.40 18.93
C ILE A 119 -14.42 12.58 18.31
N GLN A 120 -14.78 12.52 17.02
CA GLN A 120 -15.54 13.57 16.36
C GLN A 120 -16.95 13.68 16.96
N THR A 121 -17.45 14.91 17.03
CA THR A 121 -18.82 15.22 17.48
C THR A 121 -19.73 15.63 16.33
N ASP A 122 -19.15 16.12 15.24
CA ASP A 122 -19.86 16.55 14.04
C ASP A 122 -19.86 15.46 12.97
N ILE A 123 -21.02 15.23 12.34
CA ILE A 123 -21.17 14.17 11.33
C ILE A 123 -20.35 14.43 10.07
N THR A 124 -20.10 15.69 9.73
CA THR A 124 -19.33 16.06 8.55
C THR A 124 -17.86 15.68 8.76
N GLU A 125 -17.31 15.95 9.95
CA GLU A 125 -15.95 15.53 10.31
C GLU A 125 -15.85 14.01 10.43
N MET A 126 -16.86 13.34 11.00
CA MET A 126 -16.92 11.87 11.01
C MET A 126 -16.90 11.28 9.60
N ARG A 127 -17.63 11.90 8.63
CA ARG A 127 -17.63 11.46 7.23
C ARG A 127 -16.27 11.65 6.55
N LYS A 128 -15.54 12.71 6.89
CA LYS A 128 -14.16 12.91 6.39
C LYS A 128 -13.25 11.80 6.88
N ASP A 129 -13.27 11.51 8.18
CA ASP A 129 -12.47 10.43 8.75
C ASP A 129 -12.86 9.06 8.17
N PHE A 130 -14.15 8.82 7.94
CA PHE A 130 -14.64 7.62 7.24
C PHE A 130 -14.13 7.55 5.80
N GLY A 131 -14.06 8.69 5.09
CA GLY A 131 -13.43 8.78 3.77
C GLY A 131 -11.98 8.34 3.81
N MET A 132 -11.21 8.81 4.80
CA MET A 132 -9.80 8.40 4.99
C MET A 132 -9.66 6.90 5.32
N VAL A 133 -10.60 6.33 6.10
CA VAL A 133 -10.66 4.87 6.31
C VAL A 133 -10.84 4.16 4.97
N SER A 134 -11.78 4.62 4.14
CA SER A 134 -12.08 4.03 2.82
C SER A 134 -10.88 4.10 1.87
N GLU A 135 -10.20 5.26 1.82
CA GLU A 135 -9.02 5.48 0.98
C GLU A 135 -7.84 4.54 1.35
N ASN A 136 -7.67 4.23 2.63
CA ASN A 136 -6.64 3.29 3.07
C ASN A 136 -7.08 1.83 2.96
N LEU A 137 -8.39 1.54 3.07
CA LEU A 137 -8.93 0.19 2.98
C LEU A 137 -8.76 -0.40 1.57
N ASN A 138 -8.94 0.39 0.52
CA ASN A 138 -8.80 -0.08 -0.85
C ASN A 138 -7.36 -0.58 -1.17
N PRO A 139 -6.28 0.20 -0.96
CA PRO A 139 -4.94 -0.31 -1.17
C PRO A 139 -4.60 -1.45 -0.20
N PHE A 140 -5.11 -1.46 1.03
CA PHE A 140 -4.96 -2.57 1.96
C PHE A 140 -5.48 -3.88 1.35
N LEU A 141 -6.74 -3.91 0.89
CA LEU A 141 -7.36 -5.09 0.28
C LEU A 141 -6.61 -5.58 -0.96
N ARG A 142 -6.06 -4.65 -1.75
CA ARG A 142 -5.22 -4.99 -2.91
C ARG A 142 -3.89 -5.59 -2.49
N THR A 143 -3.26 -5.02 -1.45
CA THR A 143 -1.97 -5.50 -0.93
C THR A 143 -2.08 -6.92 -0.38
N ILE A 144 -3.16 -7.22 0.35
CA ILE A 144 -3.41 -8.55 0.90
C ILE A 144 -4.04 -9.51 -0.10
N ASN A 145 -4.21 -9.13 -1.37
CA ASN A 145 -4.88 -9.94 -2.40
C ASN A 145 -6.22 -10.51 -1.92
N TYR A 146 -7.13 -9.64 -1.49
CA TYR A 146 -8.45 -10.05 -1.01
C TYR A 146 -9.20 -10.92 -2.02
N GLU A 147 -9.56 -12.14 -1.64
CA GLU A 147 -10.22 -13.16 -2.48
C GLU A 147 -11.74 -13.28 -2.24
N GLY A 148 -12.35 -12.32 -1.55
CA GLY A 148 -13.78 -12.33 -1.23
C GLY A 148 -14.66 -11.74 -2.34
N GLU A 149 -15.81 -11.20 -1.93
CA GLU A 149 -16.77 -10.57 -2.86
C GLU A 149 -16.16 -9.40 -3.61
N LYS A 150 -16.62 -9.17 -4.85
CA LYS A 150 -16.15 -8.03 -5.66
C LYS A 150 -16.55 -6.72 -5.01
N ILE A 151 -15.56 -5.87 -4.76
CA ILE A 151 -15.73 -4.54 -4.20
C ILE A 151 -15.48 -3.52 -5.30
N TYR A 152 -16.42 -2.59 -5.48
CA TYR A 152 -16.29 -1.51 -6.45
C TYR A 152 -15.90 -0.22 -5.74
N TRP A 153 -14.82 0.40 -6.19
CA TRP A 153 -14.48 1.75 -5.79
C TRP A 153 -15.34 2.74 -6.58
N GLN A 154 -16.16 3.50 -5.89
CA GLN A 154 -16.97 4.56 -6.51
C GLN A 154 -16.44 5.91 -6.02
N PHE A 155 -16.15 6.78 -6.96
CA PHE A 155 -15.85 8.17 -6.70
C PHE A 155 -17.09 9.01 -7.01
N CYS A 156 -17.52 9.79 -6.04
CA CYS A 156 -18.57 10.80 -6.23
C CYS A 156 -17.86 12.11 -6.55
N PRO A 157 -18.02 12.70 -7.75
CA PRO A 157 -17.38 13.95 -8.15
C PRO A 157 -17.89 15.14 -7.33
#